data_c4e61d48bd0cd0a91fee24e637b4d143
#
_entry.id   c4e61d48bd0cd0a91fee24e637b4d143
#
_cell.length_a   1.000
_cell.length_b   1.000
_cell.length_c   1.000
_cell.angle_alpha   90.00
_cell.angle_beta   90.00
_cell.angle_gamma   90.00
#
_symmetry.space_group_name_H-M   'P 1'
#
loop_
_entity.id
_entity.type
_entity.pdbx_description
1 polymer ?
#
loop_
_entity_poly.entity_id
_entity_poly.type
_entity_poly.pdbx_seq_one_letter_code
_entity_poly.pdbx_strand_id
1 'polypeptide(L)'
;MSRAIDHLVLCVNDLDAACDAYRKLGFTVTPRANHPFGTGNALIQLDGMYIELLAVIEPEKIAETDLAAPFSFPIYNRDYLRQREGMSMLALQSRD
;
A
#
# COMPACT_ATOMS: atom_id res chain seq x y z
N MET A 1 25.06 -9.75 7.57
CA MET A 1 24.70 -8.51 6.90
C MET A 1 23.24 -8.20 7.13
N SER A 2 22.95 -6.96 7.47
CA SER A 2 21.58 -6.52 7.70
C SER A 2 20.97 -6.00 6.42
N ARG A 3 19.64 -6.06 6.35
CA ARG A 3 18.86 -5.43 5.30
C ARG A 3 18.11 -4.27 5.89
N ALA A 4 18.01 -3.19 5.14
CA ALA A 4 17.19 -2.06 5.52
C ALA A 4 15.73 -2.30 5.13
N ILE A 5 14.84 -1.57 5.77
CA ILE A 5 13.43 -1.55 5.37
C ILE A 5 13.33 -0.75 4.07
N ASP A 6 12.69 -1.34 3.05
CA ASP A 6 12.41 -0.64 1.81
C ASP A 6 11.18 0.24 1.99
N HIS A 7 10.08 -0.33 2.44
CA HIS A 7 8.87 0.44 2.71
C HIS A 7 7.93 -0.34 3.62
N LEU A 8 6.95 0.39 4.15
CA LEU A 8 5.81 -0.18 4.88
C LEU A 8 4.57 0.05 4.04
N VAL A 9 3.63 -0.88 4.08
CA VAL A 9 2.32 -0.72 3.44
C VAL A 9 1.29 -0.41 4.50
N LEU A 10 0.65 0.74 4.38
CA LEU A 10 -0.40 1.20 5.28
C LEU A 10 -1.72 1.21 4.52
N CYS A 11 -2.58 0.25 4.82
CA CYS A 11 -3.89 0.15 4.19
C CYS A 11 -4.87 1.15 4.80
N VAL A 12 -5.55 1.89 3.93
CA VAL A 12 -6.54 2.90 4.33
C VAL A 12 -7.82 2.72 3.51
N ASN A 13 -8.94 3.13 4.10
CA ASN A 13 -10.22 3.05 3.40
C ASN A 13 -10.40 4.19 2.40
N ASP A 14 -9.93 5.39 2.75
CA ASP A 14 -10.05 6.59 1.92
C ASP A 14 -8.65 7.13 1.62
N LEU A 15 -8.18 6.86 0.41
CA LEU A 15 -6.82 7.23 0.01
C LEU A 15 -6.62 8.75 -0.01
N ASP A 16 -7.60 9.49 -0.54
CA ASP A 16 -7.47 10.95 -0.64
C ASP A 16 -7.44 11.60 0.73
N ALA A 17 -8.30 11.14 1.64
CA ALA A 17 -8.31 11.65 3.01
C ALA A 17 -7.00 11.36 3.74
N ALA A 18 -6.45 10.17 3.55
CA ALA A 18 -5.16 9.80 4.15
C ALA A 18 -4.03 10.67 3.61
N CYS A 19 -3.97 10.88 2.29
CA CYS A 19 -2.98 11.76 1.68
C CYS A 19 -3.05 13.17 2.26
N ASP A 20 -4.26 13.73 2.39
CA ASP A 20 -4.45 15.06 2.93
C ASP A 20 -4.01 15.15 4.38
N ALA A 21 -4.33 14.15 5.19
CA ALA A 21 -3.95 14.11 6.59
C ALA A 21 -2.43 14.15 6.75
N TYR A 22 -1.71 13.35 5.98
CA TYR A 22 -0.24 13.32 6.07
C TYR A 22 0.40 14.59 5.52
N ARG A 23 -0.17 15.19 4.46
CA ARG A 23 0.32 16.48 3.96
C ARG A 23 0.15 17.58 5.01
N LYS A 24 -0.97 17.60 5.72
CA LYS A 24 -1.22 18.56 6.79
C LYS A 24 -0.26 18.41 7.96
N LEU A 25 0.24 17.20 8.17
CA LEU A 25 1.27 16.94 9.19
C LEU A 25 2.67 17.35 8.72
N GLY A 26 2.83 17.77 7.48
CA GLY A 26 4.09 18.25 6.94
C GLY A 26 4.88 17.22 6.12
N PHE A 27 4.32 16.03 5.89
CA PHE A 27 4.99 15.02 5.08
C PHE A 27 4.86 15.31 3.59
N THR A 28 5.87 14.89 2.83
CA THR A 28 5.82 14.91 1.38
C THR A 28 5.10 13.65 0.90
N VAL A 29 3.97 13.83 0.21
CA VAL A 29 3.16 12.73 -0.29
C VAL A 29 3.07 12.84 -1.81
N THR A 30 3.38 11.74 -2.52
CA THR A 30 3.29 11.73 -3.98
C THR A 30 1.85 11.83 -4.43
N PRO A 31 1.59 12.22 -5.69
CA PRO A 31 0.25 12.10 -6.27
C PRO A 31 -0.19 10.63 -6.25
N ARG A 32 -1.50 10.41 -6.09
CA ARG A 32 -2.02 9.05 -6.09
C ARG A 32 -1.92 8.46 -7.49
N ALA A 33 -1.76 7.13 -7.53
CA ALA A 33 -1.76 6.36 -8.76
C ALA A 33 -2.69 5.16 -8.58
N ASN A 34 -3.36 4.77 -9.66
CA ASN A 34 -4.22 3.59 -9.64
C ASN A 34 -3.49 2.43 -10.31
N HIS A 35 -3.53 1.27 -9.64
CA HIS A 35 -2.98 0.05 -10.22
C HIS A 35 -4.02 -0.61 -11.14
N PRO A 36 -3.59 -1.27 -12.22
CA PRO A 36 -4.55 -1.91 -13.13
C PRO A 36 -5.31 -3.07 -12.50
N PHE A 37 -4.84 -3.59 -11.37
CA PHE A 37 -5.45 -4.71 -10.68
C PHE A 37 -6.37 -4.29 -9.52
N GLY A 38 -6.78 -3.03 -9.46
CA GLY A 38 -7.88 -2.58 -8.59
C GLY A 38 -7.50 -1.84 -7.32
N THR A 39 -6.23 -1.75 -6.97
CA THR A 39 -5.77 -0.93 -5.85
C THR A 39 -5.25 0.42 -6.34
N GLY A 40 -5.06 1.34 -5.43
CA GLY A 40 -4.40 2.61 -5.69
C GLY A 40 -3.48 2.96 -4.54
N ASN A 41 -2.49 3.81 -4.81
CA ASN A 41 -1.53 4.18 -3.78
C ASN A 41 -1.07 5.63 -3.87
N ALA A 42 -0.42 6.07 -2.81
CA ALA A 42 0.42 7.25 -2.77
C ALA A 42 1.56 6.95 -1.79
N LEU A 43 2.70 7.61 -1.99
CA LEU A 43 3.89 7.34 -1.19
C LEU A 43 4.19 8.52 -0.28
N ILE A 44 4.44 8.22 1.00
CA ILE A 44 4.96 9.21 1.95
C ILE A 44 6.46 9.05 1.97
N GLN A 45 7.17 10.07 1.50
CA GLN A 45 8.63 10.05 1.40
C GLN A 45 9.26 10.27 2.77
N LEU A 46 10.14 9.36 3.17
CA LEU A 46 10.93 9.46 4.38
C LEU A 46 12.40 9.36 3.99
N ASP A 47 13.28 9.62 4.96
CA ASP A 47 14.72 9.51 4.72
C ASP A 47 15.10 8.03 4.63
N GLY A 48 15.51 7.60 3.43
CA GLY A 48 15.97 6.23 3.18
C GLY A 48 14.89 5.17 3.01
N MET A 49 13.62 5.53 3.18
CA MET A 49 12.51 4.61 2.98
C MET A 49 11.21 5.38 2.71
N TYR A 50 10.11 4.67 2.47
CA TYR A 50 8.82 5.32 2.29
C TYR A 50 7.70 4.47 2.91
N ILE A 51 6.56 5.13 3.14
CA ILE A 51 5.32 4.44 3.51
C ILE A 51 4.41 4.46 2.30
N GLU A 52 3.92 3.30 1.90
CA GLU A 52 2.94 3.20 0.83
C GLU A 52 1.53 3.22 1.43
N LEU A 53 0.79 4.30 1.18
CA LEU A 53 -0.64 4.34 1.48
C LEU A 53 -1.34 3.56 0.38
N LEU A 54 -2.14 2.58 0.76
CA LEU A 54 -2.79 1.66 -0.19
C LEU A 54 -4.27 1.57 0.11
N ALA A 55 -5.09 1.65 -0.92
CA ALA A 55 -6.53 1.48 -0.80
C ALA A 55 -7.07 0.63 -1.95
N VAL A 56 -8.24 0.03 -1.73
CA VAL A 56 -8.98 -0.63 -2.81
C VAL A 56 -9.81 0.44 -3.50
N ILE A 57 -9.53 0.67 -4.79
CA ILE A 57 -10.19 1.72 -5.59
C ILE A 57 -11.26 1.12 -6.48
N GLU A 58 -10.94 0.00 -7.13
CA GLU A 58 -11.84 -0.68 -8.06
C GLU A 58 -11.91 -2.16 -7.65
N PRO A 59 -12.74 -2.49 -6.64
CA PRO A 59 -12.78 -3.87 -6.11
C PRO A 59 -13.13 -4.92 -7.15
N GLU A 60 -13.90 -4.55 -8.17
CA GLU A 60 -14.27 -5.45 -9.25
C GLU A 60 -13.08 -5.89 -10.11
N LYS A 61 -11.97 -5.17 -10.07
CA LYS A 61 -10.76 -5.54 -10.80
C LYS A 61 -9.84 -6.48 -10.04
N ILE A 62 -10.12 -6.70 -8.76
CA ILE A 62 -9.33 -7.64 -7.97
C ILE A 62 -9.76 -9.05 -8.36
N ALA A 63 -8.88 -9.76 -9.08
CA ALA A 63 -9.19 -11.07 -9.60
C ALA A 63 -9.12 -12.14 -8.50
N GLU A 64 -10.27 -12.69 -8.15
CA GLU A 64 -10.34 -13.79 -7.18
C GLU A 64 -9.89 -15.12 -7.78
N THR A 65 -9.75 -15.15 -9.10
CA THR A 65 -9.38 -16.36 -9.83
C THR A 65 -7.88 -16.67 -9.79
N ASP A 66 -7.07 -15.79 -9.23
CA ASP A 66 -5.63 -16.02 -9.12
C ASP A 66 -5.30 -16.89 -7.92
N LEU A 67 -6.15 -17.89 -7.66
CA LEU A 67 -5.99 -18.83 -6.55
C LEU A 67 -4.81 -19.77 -6.76
N ALA A 68 -4.30 -19.86 -7.99
CA ALA A 68 -3.13 -20.69 -8.28
C ALA A 68 -1.82 -20.02 -7.83
N ALA A 69 -1.83 -18.71 -7.63
CA ALA A 69 -0.66 -18.00 -7.16
C ALA A 69 -0.51 -18.20 -5.64
N PRO A 70 0.70 -18.43 -5.14
CA PRO A 70 0.92 -18.60 -3.70
C PRO A 70 0.62 -17.34 -2.90
N PHE A 71 0.60 -16.17 -3.57
CA PHE A 71 0.33 -14.91 -2.92
C PHE A 71 -0.23 -13.92 -3.94
N SER A 72 -1.27 -13.18 -3.54
CA SER A 72 -1.83 -12.09 -4.35
C SER A 72 -1.83 -10.82 -3.52
N PHE A 73 -1.05 -9.83 -3.92
CA PHE A 73 -0.94 -8.55 -3.25
C PHE A 73 -2.31 -7.84 -3.12
N PRO A 74 -3.11 -7.69 -4.19
CA PRO A 74 -4.39 -7.02 -4.06
C PRO A 74 -5.40 -7.78 -3.20
N ILE A 75 -5.46 -9.11 -3.31
CA ILE A 75 -6.37 -9.91 -2.49
C ILE A 75 -5.99 -9.84 -1.03
N TYR A 76 -4.70 -9.96 -0.71
CA TYR A 76 -4.22 -9.89 0.67
C TYR A 76 -4.60 -8.56 1.32
N ASN A 77 -4.36 -7.45 0.62
CA ASN A 77 -4.63 -6.13 1.18
C ASN A 77 -6.13 -5.82 1.24
N ARG A 78 -6.92 -6.30 0.25
CA ARG A 78 -8.37 -6.22 0.31
C ARG A 78 -8.90 -6.93 1.56
N ASP A 79 -8.42 -8.14 1.81
CA ASP A 79 -8.87 -8.93 2.95
C ASP A 79 -8.42 -8.30 4.26
N TYR A 80 -7.24 -7.71 4.29
CA TYR A 80 -6.77 -6.95 5.45
C TYR A 80 -7.73 -5.80 5.76
N LEU A 81 -8.13 -5.02 4.75
CA LEU A 81 -9.03 -3.88 4.93
C LEU A 81 -10.43 -4.26 5.37
N ARG A 82 -10.86 -5.51 5.13
CA ARG A 82 -12.13 -6.02 5.65
C ARG A 82 -12.11 -6.14 7.17
N GLN A 83 -10.93 -6.24 7.76
CA GLN A 83 -10.76 -6.35 9.21
C GLN A 83 -10.48 -4.99 9.85
N ARG A 84 -9.59 -4.19 9.24
CA ARG A 84 -9.15 -2.93 9.79
C ARG A 84 -8.28 -2.15 8.80
N GLU A 85 -8.08 -0.87 9.10
CA GLU A 85 -7.01 -0.09 8.52
C GLU A 85 -5.71 -0.36 9.29
N GLY A 86 -4.57 -0.03 8.70
CA GLY A 86 -3.28 -0.09 9.38
C GLY A 86 -2.19 -0.74 8.54
N MET A 87 -1.08 -1.05 9.18
CA MET A 87 0.08 -1.62 8.51
C MET A 87 -0.18 -3.08 8.16
N SER A 88 -0.24 -3.36 6.87
CA SER A 88 -0.51 -4.71 6.37
C SER A 88 0.76 -5.47 6.00
N MET A 89 1.81 -4.76 5.58
CA MET A 89 3.02 -5.40 5.07
C MET A 89 4.25 -4.57 5.42
N LEU A 90 5.37 -5.27 5.52
CA LEU A 90 6.69 -4.67 5.62
C LEU A 90 7.55 -5.28 4.51
N ALA A 91 8.16 -4.42 3.71
CA ALA A 91 9.05 -4.87 2.65
C ALA A 91 10.50 -4.54 2.99
N LEU A 92 11.36 -5.52 2.84
CA LEU A 92 12.79 -5.36 3.07
C LEU A 92 13.50 -5.16 1.74
N GLN A 93 14.61 -4.44 1.77
CA GLN A 93 15.43 -4.26 0.58
C GLN A 93 15.98 -5.59 0.10
N SER A 94 15.96 -5.78 -1.22
CA SER A 94 16.58 -6.93 -1.84
C SER A 94 18.10 -6.78 -1.81
N ARG A 95 18.80 -7.92 -1.80
CA ARG A 95 20.25 -7.93 -1.92
C ARG A 95 20.74 -7.70 -3.34
N ASP A 96 19.90 -8.01 -4.30
CA ASP A 96 20.29 -7.97 -5.73
C ASP A 96 19.97 -6.64 -6.38
#